data_9eddec5837db5c8315f20931106e161d
#
_entry.id   9eddec5837db5c8315f20931106e161d
#
_cell.length_a   1.000
_cell.length_b   1.000
_cell.length_c   1.000
_cell.angle_alpha   90.00
_cell.angle_beta   90.00
_cell.angle_gamma   90.00
#
_symmetry.space_group_name_H-M   'P 1'
#
loop_
_entity.id
_entity.type
_entity.pdbx_description
1 polymer ?
#
loop_
_entity_poly.entity_id
_entity_poly.type
_entity_poly.pdbx_seq_one_letter_code
_entity_poly.pdbx_strand_id
1 'polypeptide(L)'
;MLLEEKLSSKYLVILAILFGLFLFTGCSKEKPVSVEMLDQFISEQKIDKNNPNWKLHLPRPPMADFAEHNIYFWELETNKGMISIQLMPQVAPMHVSSTIYLTRLGFYDGVVFHRVIPDFMAQGGDPTGTGGGSPGYKYDGEFDDGAKHDKPGILSMANAGPGTDGSQFFLTYRATPHLDNLHTVFGEIVAGLETLKEMEKYGSSPSGRTSEKLEILKATIRVEEKKD
;
A
#
# COMPACT_ATOMS: atom_id res chain seq x y z
N MET A 1 -46.35 -57.75 -25.63
CA MET A 1 -46.59 -56.33 -25.74
C MET A 1 -46.88 -55.76 -24.36
N LEU A 2 -45.84 -55.65 -23.50
CA LEU A 2 -45.88 -55.06 -22.12
C LEU A 2 -44.50 -55.09 -21.49
N LEU A 3 -43.47 -54.63 -22.17
CA LEU A 3 -42.09 -54.58 -21.58
C LEU A 3 -41.26 -53.33 -21.98
N GLU A 4 -41.87 -52.29 -22.59
CA GLU A 4 -41.11 -51.11 -23.06
C GLU A 4 -41.37 -49.80 -22.29
N GLU A 5 -42.28 -49.76 -21.31
CA GLU A 5 -42.65 -48.50 -20.65
C GLU A 5 -41.96 -48.23 -19.28
N LYS A 6 -41.05 -49.09 -18.81
CA LYS A 6 -40.41 -48.90 -17.47
C LYS A 6 -38.95 -48.37 -17.49
N LEU A 7 -38.38 -48.11 -18.66
CA LEU A 7 -36.98 -47.65 -18.75
C LEU A 7 -36.82 -46.13 -18.91
N SER A 8 -37.89 -45.42 -19.24
CA SER A 8 -37.84 -43.97 -19.54
C SER A 8 -37.85 -43.07 -18.30
N SER A 9 -38.40 -43.52 -17.17
CA SER A 9 -38.56 -42.66 -15.98
C SER A 9 -37.32 -42.54 -15.09
N LYS A 10 -36.41 -43.51 -15.16
CA LYS A 10 -35.18 -43.48 -14.31
C LYS A 10 -34.03 -42.63 -14.89
N TYR A 11 -34.03 -42.40 -16.20
CA TYR A 11 -32.98 -41.58 -16.84
C TYR A 11 -33.32 -40.08 -16.86
N LEU A 12 -34.62 -39.73 -16.72
CA LEU A 12 -35.05 -38.33 -16.69
C LEU A 12 -34.75 -37.65 -15.34
N VAL A 13 -34.66 -38.41 -14.24
CA VAL A 13 -34.36 -37.91 -12.91
C VAL A 13 -32.82 -37.71 -12.69
N ILE A 14 -32.01 -38.50 -13.41
CA ILE A 14 -30.52 -38.38 -13.31
C ILE A 14 -30.00 -37.18 -14.14
N LEU A 15 -30.70 -36.81 -15.22
CA LEU A 15 -30.30 -35.64 -16.03
C LEU A 15 -30.66 -34.30 -15.37
N ALA A 16 -31.64 -34.27 -14.46
CA ALA A 16 -32.04 -33.06 -13.73
C ALA A 16 -31.11 -32.72 -12.51
N ILE A 17 -30.35 -33.71 -12.03
CA ILE A 17 -29.42 -33.52 -10.88
C ILE A 17 -28.05 -33.03 -11.35
N LEU A 18 -27.69 -33.22 -12.62
CA LEU A 18 -26.41 -32.75 -13.18
C LEU A 18 -26.44 -31.30 -13.70
N PHE A 19 -27.62 -30.65 -13.75
CA PHE A 19 -27.74 -29.27 -14.23
C PHE A 19 -27.88 -28.22 -13.11
N GLY A 20 -27.87 -28.65 -11.85
CA GLY A 20 -28.03 -27.78 -10.66
C GLY A 20 -26.76 -27.39 -9.93
N LEU A 21 -25.58 -27.75 -10.48
CA LEU A 21 -24.28 -27.50 -9.76
C LEU A 21 -23.37 -26.52 -10.52
N PHE A 22 -23.93 -25.64 -11.32
CA PHE A 22 -23.19 -24.53 -11.90
C PHE A 22 -23.95 -23.25 -11.61
N LEU A 23 -23.49 -22.46 -10.65
CA LEU A 23 -23.63 -21.01 -10.56
C LEU A 23 -23.39 -20.54 -9.08
N PHE A 24 -22.18 -20.76 -8.58
CA PHE A 24 -21.60 -19.85 -7.59
C PHE A 24 -20.09 -19.76 -7.88
N THR A 25 -19.74 -19.34 -9.08
CA THR A 25 -18.46 -18.70 -9.28
C THR A 25 -18.61 -17.29 -8.75
N GLY A 26 -18.41 -17.12 -7.45
CA GLY A 26 -18.12 -15.80 -6.94
C GLY A 26 -16.96 -15.26 -7.77
N CYS A 27 -17.19 -14.15 -8.45
CA CYS A 27 -16.17 -13.41 -9.18
C CYS A 27 -15.14 -12.91 -8.15
N SER A 28 -14.22 -13.77 -7.75
CA SER A 28 -12.99 -13.31 -7.10
C SER A 28 -12.25 -12.56 -8.20
N LYS A 29 -12.26 -11.22 -8.15
CA LYS A 29 -11.39 -10.43 -9.03
C LYS A 29 -9.99 -10.99 -8.86
N GLU A 30 -9.41 -11.49 -9.95
CA GLU A 30 -8.04 -11.94 -9.96
C GLU A 30 -7.15 -10.78 -9.48
N LYS A 31 -6.18 -11.09 -8.63
CA LYS A 31 -5.24 -10.07 -8.17
C LYS A 31 -4.36 -9.66 -9.36
N PRO A 32 -3.97 -8.38 -9.46
CA PRO A 32 -3.00 -7.98 -10.47
C PRO A 32 -1.69 -8.77 -10.34
N VAL A 33 -1.09 -9.13 -11.46
CA VAL A 33 0.16 -9.90 -11.54
C VAL A 33 1.27 -9.31 -10.66
N SER A 34 1.36 -7.97 -10.59
CA SER A 34 2.31 -7.25 -9.73
C SER A 34 2.12 -7.55 -8.24
N VAL A 35 0.88 -7.61 -7.76
CA VAL A 35 0.57 -7.93 -6.35
C VAL A 35 0.78 -9.41 -6.08
N GLU A 36 0.40 -10.30 -7.03
CA GLU A 36 0.64 -11.73 -6.91
C GLU A 36 2.11 -12.08 -6.83
N MET A 37 2.94 -11.45 -7.66
CA MET A 37 4.39 -11.64 -7.62
C MET A 37 4.98 -11.23 -6.27
N LEU A 38 4.53 -10.12 -5.69
CA LEU A 38 4.97 -9.69 -4.36
C LEU A 38 4.44 -10.61 -3.25
N ASP A 39 3.19 -11.11 -3.36
CA ASP A 39 2.64 -12.11 -2.44
C ASP A 39 3.43 -13.43 -2.51
N GLN A 40 3.82 -13.87 -3.72
CA GLN A 40 4.67 -15.03 -3.92
C GLN A 40 6.04 -14.81 -3.27
N PHE A 41 6.68 -13.68 -3.53
CA PHE A 41 7.96 -13.33 -2.89
C PHE A 41 7.84 -13.38 -1.36
N ILE A 42 6.77 -12.81 -0.77
CA ILE A 42 6.52 -12.86 0.67
C ILE A 42 6.43 -14.31 1.16
N SER A 43 5.73 -15.19 0.45
CA SER A 43 5.54 -16.59 0.84
C SER A 43 6.84 -17.41 0.84
N GLU A 44 7.78 -17.03 -0.02
CA GLU A 44 9.10 -17.65 -0.13
C GLU A 44 10.06 -17.20 0.98
N GLN A 45 9.80 -16.02 1.59
CA GLN A 45 10.61 -15.51 2.68
C GLN A 45 10.14 -16.12 4.02
N LYS A 46 11.04 -16.71 4.77
CA LYS A 46 10.75 -17.27 6.10
C LYS A 46 10.77 -16.17 7.16
N ILE A 47 9.84 -15.21 7.08
CA ILE A 47 9.76 -14.09 8.00
C ILE A 47 9.09 -14.55 9.30
N ASP A 48 9.87 -14.60 10.38
CA ASP A 48 9.35 -14.92 11.72
C ASP A 48 8.79 -13.66 12.39
N LYS A 49 7.48 -13.46 12.30
CA LYS A 49 6.79 -12.33 12.93
C LYS A 49 6.70 -12.40 14.46
N ASN A 50 7.08 -13.52 15.08
CA ASN A 50 7.20 -13.63 16.54
C ASN A 50 8.50 -12.95 17.04
N ASN A 51 9.49 -12.77 16.17
CA ASN A 51 10.66 -11.95 16.50
C ASN A 51 10.23 -10.47 16.62
N PRO A 52 10.40 -9.80 17.76
CA PRO A 52 10.00 -8.39 17.93
C PRO A 52 10.69 -7.42 16.96
N ASN A 53 11.83 -7.83 16.40
CA ASN A 53 12.62 -7.03 15.45
C ASN A 53 12.38 -7.42 13.98
N TRP A 54 11.35 -8.22 13.67
CA TRP A 54 11.13 -8.73 12.31
C TRP A 54 11.03 -7.61 11.25
N LYS A 55 10.49 -6.45 11.62
CA LYS A 55 10.36 -5.29 10.73
C LYS A 55 11.72 -4.65 10.34
N LEU A 56 12.80 -4.96 11.07
CA LEU A 56 14.12 -4.33 10.87
C LEU A 56 15.07 -5.15 9.97
N HIS A 57 14.67 -6.34 9.57
CA HIS A 57 15.54 -7.30 8.87
C HIS A 57 14.85 -7.97 7.69
N LEU A 58 14.04 -7.21 6.96
CA LEU A 58 13.33 -7.72 5.80
C LEU A 58 14.25 -7.77 4.57
N PRO A 59 14.10 -8.77 3.71
CA PRO A 59 14.74 -8.77 2.41
C PRO A 59 14.13 -7.70 1.50
N ARG A 60 14.96 -7.11 0.63
CA ARG A 60 14.48 -6.17 -0.38
C ARG A 60 13.57 -6.91 -1.38
N PRO A 61 12.34 -6.42 -1.66
CA PRO A 61 11.49 -7.03 -2.65
C PRO A 61 12.02 -6.78 -4.07
N PRO A 62 11.67 -7.64 -5.04
CA PRO A 62 11.86 -7.33 -6.44
C PRO A 62 10.99 -6.14 -6.85
N MET A 63 11.41 -5.43 -7.89
CA MET A 63 10.60 -4.43 -8.55
C MET A 63 9.50 -5.15 -9.35
N ALA A 64 8.25 -4.83 -9.09
CA ALA A 64 7.10 -5.40 -9.79
C ALA A 64 6.88 -4.68 -11.13
N ASP A 65 6.28 -5.41 -12.06
CA ASP A 65 5.79 -4.86 -13.32
C ASP A 65 4.32 -4.46 -13.17
N PHE A 66 4.02 -3.19 -13.39
CA PHE A 66 2.70 -2.61 -13.16
C PHE A 66 1.96 -2.36 -14.47
N ALA A 67 0.86 -3.07 -14.68
CA ALA A 67 0.01 -2.87 -15.84
C ALA A 67 -0.62 -1.47 -15.83
N GLU A 68 -0.57 -0.78 -16.96
CA GLU A 68 -1.06 0.61 -17.11
C GLU A 68 -2.57 0.78 -16.88
N HIS A 69 -3.34 -0.31 -17.08
CA HIS A 69 -4.80 -0.30 -16.87
C HIS A 69 -5.21 -0.46 -15.40
N ASN A 70 -4.28 -0.68 -14.47
CA ASN A 70 -4.56 -0.77 -13.05
C ASN A 70 -4.21 0.52 -12.32
N ILE A 71 -5.07 0.89 -11.35
CA ILE A 71 -4.84 1.98 -10.40
C ILE A 71 -4.64 1.35 -9.03
N TYR A 72 -3.57 1.73 -8.36
CA TYR A 72 -3.19 1.22 -7.05
C TYR A 72 -3.43 2.28 -5.99
N PHE A 73 -4.13 1.91 -4.92
CA PHE A 73 -4.39 2.78 -3.79
C PHE A 73 -3.77 2.20 -2.52
N TRP A 74 -3.09 3.04 -1.78
CA TRP A 74 -2.63 2.75 -0.44
C TRP A 74 -3.61 3.37 0.55
N GLU A 75 -4.33 2.50 1.27
CA GLU A 75 -5.35 2.89 2.23
C GLU A 75 -4.76 2.84 3.63
N LEU A 76 -4.74 3.98 4.31
CA LEU A 76 -4.26 4.11 5.68
C LEU A 76 -5.44 4.39 6.61
N GLU A 77 -5.81 3.42 7.42
CA GLU A 77 -6.69 3.63 8.58
C GLU A 77 -5.83 4.18 9.71
N THR A 78 -6.02 5.42 10.08
CA THR A 78 -5.30 6.05 11.19
C THR A 78 -6.23 6.25 12.38
N ASN A 79 -5.65 6.51 13.56
CA ASN A 79 -6.44 6.90 14.75
C ASN A 79 -7.08 8.29 14.62
N LYS A 80 -6.93 8.99 13.49
CA LYS A 80 -7.57 10.28 13.18
C LYS A 80 -8.53 10.19 11.98
N GLY A 81 -8.63 9.05 11.30
CA GLY A 81 -9.49 8.80 10.14
C GLY A 81 -8.77 8.08 9.02
N MET A 82 -9.45 7.96 7.90
CA MET A 82 -8.92 7.31 6.69
C MET A 82 -8.16 8.29 5.82
N ILE A 83 -7.10 7.79 5.18
CA ILE A 83 -6.38 8.48 4.10
C ILE A 83 -6.24 7.48 2.96
N SER A 84 -6.72 7.84 1.77
CA SER A 84 -6.57 7.07 0.54
C SER A 84 -5.58 7.77 -0.38
N ILE A 85 -4.53 7.06 -0.77
CA ILE A 85 -3.42 7.59 -1.57
C ILE A 85 -3.35 6.81 -2.87
N GLN A 86 -3.47 7.47 -4.00
CA GLN A 86 -3.20 6.87 -5.30
C GLN A 86 -1.69 6.78 -5.49
N LEU A 87 -1.18 5.57 -5.70
CA LEU A 87 0.22 5.31 -5.98
C LEU A 87 0.55 5.56 -7.46
N MET A 88 1.80 5.89 -7.74
CA MET A 88 2.31 6.25 -9.08
C MET A 88 3.36 5.24 -9.56
N PRO A 89 2.98 4.00 -9.91
CA PRO A 89 3.93 2.94 -10.27
C PRO A 89 4.68 3.22 -11.58
N GLN A 90 4.12 4.06 -12.47
CA GLN A 90 4.80 4.43 -13.72
C GLN A 90 5.93 5.45 -13.49
N VAL A 91 5.87 6.17 -12.37
CA VAL A 91 6.86 7.18 -11.96
C VAL A 91 7.95 6.55 -11.08
N ALA A 92 7.53 5.76 -10.10
CA ALA A 92 8.44 5.22 -9.08
C ALA A 92 8.12 3.73 -8.78
N PRO A 93 8.40 2.82 -9.74
CA PRO A 93 8.01 1.41 -9.63
C PRO A 93 8.65 0.69 -8.44
N MET A 94 9.89 1.00 -8.06
CA MET A 94 10.52 0.38 -6.89
C MET A 94 9.88 0.86 -5.57
N HIS A 95 9.56 2.15 -5.46
CA HIS A 95 8.88 2.72 -4.30
C HIS A 95 7.49 2.11 -4.11
N VAL A 96 6.74 1.98 -5.19
CA VAL A 96 5.41 1.36 -5.16
C VAL A 96 5.52 -0.14 -4.83
N SER A 97 6.47 -0.87 -5.42
CA SER A 97 6.73 -2.28 -5.09
C SER A 97 7.05 -2.48 -3.61
N SER A 98 7.96 -1.67 -3.07
CA SER A 98 8.33 -1.69 -1.66
C SER A 98 7.14 -1.39 -0.74
N THR A 99 6.33 -0.37 -1.08
CA THR A 99 5.15 0.01 -0.31
C THR A 99 4.10 -1.10 -0.29
N ILE A 100 3.81 -1.72 -1.45
CA ILE A 100 2.88 -2.86 -1.55
C ILE A 100 3.40 -4.03 -0.73
N TYR A 101 4.67 -4.42 -0.91
CA TYR A 101 5.31 -5.50 -0.17
C TYR A 101 5.21 -5.31 1.35
N LEU A 102 5.62 -4.15 1.85
CA LEU A 102 5.59 -3.83 3.27
C LEU A 102 4.15 -3.80 3.81
N THR A 103 3.21 -3.25 3.05
CA THR A 103 1.80 -3.24 3.42
C THR A 103 1.22 -4.65 3.48
N ARG A 104 1.51 -5.51 2.49
CA ARG A 104 1.07 -6.91 2.45
C ARG A 104 1.63 -7.73 3.62
N LEU A 105 2.82 -7.39 4.11
CA LEU A 105 3.39 -7.96 5.31
C LEU A 105 2.72 -7.47 6.61
N GLY A 106 1.93 -6.40 6.58
CA GLY A 106 1.45 -5.72 7.78
C GLY A 106 2.54 -4.91 8.48
N PHE A 107 3.58 -4.51 7.75
CA PHE A 107 4.69 -3.74 8.29
C PHE A 107 4.26 -2.39 8.87
N TYR A 108 3.34 -1.70 8.19
CA TYR A 108 2.88 -0.37 8.61
C TYR A 108 1.84 -0.40 9.73
N ASP A 109 1.26 -1.56 10.04
CA ASP A 109 0.29 -1.69 11.14
C ASP A 109 0.96 -1.36 12.48
N GLY A 110 0.40 -0.41 13.23
CA GLY A 110 0.93 0.09 14.50
C GLY A 110 2.08 1.09 14.37
N VAL A 111 2.48 1.46 13.14
CA VAL A 111 3.56 2.43 12.92
C VAL A 111 3.05 3.86 13.10
N VAL A 112 3.86 4.71 13.74
CA VAL A 112 3.47 6.08 14.07
C VAL A 112 3.97 7.09 13.04
N PHE A 113 3.26 8.22 12.95
CA PHE A 113 3.81 9.44 12.39
C PHE A 113 4.63 10.12 13.50
N HIS A 114 5.93 9.83 13.50
CA HIS A 114 6.85 10.24 14.55
C HIS A 114 7.28 11.71 14.46
N ARG A 115 7.02 12.35 13.30
CA ARG A 115 7.40 13.75 13.07
C ARG A 115 6.32 14.45 12.24
N VAL A 116 5.68 15.46 12.83
CA VAL A 116 4.65 16.28 12.18
C VAL A 116 5.01 17.75 12.38
N ILE A 117 5.36 18.42 11.29
CA ILE A 117 5.65 19.85 11.29
C ILE A 117 4.51 20.57 10.59
N PRO A 118 3.73 21.40 11.31
CA PRO A 118 2.68 22.21 10.72
C PRO A 118 3.20 23.05 9.55
N ASP A 119 2.35 23.21 8.54
CA ASP A 119 2.67 23.94 7.30
C ASP A 119 3.89 23.36 6.54
N PHE A 120 4.23 22.08 6.77
CA PHE A 120 5.29 21.40 6.05
C PHE A 120 4.91 19.97 5.69
N MET A 121 5.00 19.00 6.63
CA MET A 121 4.71 17.59 6.33
C MET A 121 4.43 16.76 7.60
N ALA A 122 3.79 15.60 7.40
CA ALA A 122 3.70 14.51 8.37
C ALA A 122 4.57 13.33 7.91
N GLN A 123 5.55 12.91 8.71
CA GLN A 123 6.49 11.83 8.42
C GLN A 123 6.22 10.62 9.29
N GLY A 124 6.10 9.45 8.64
CA GLY A 124 5.89 8.15 9.27
C GLY A 124 6.71 7.05 8.60
N GLY A 125 6.32 5.77 8.83
CA GLY A 125 6.94 4.62 8.16
C GLY A 125 8.21 4.09 8.82
N ASP A 126 8.63 4.66 9.94
CA ASP A 126 9.70 4.09 10.77
C ASP A 126 9.12 3.02 11.72
N PRO A 127 9.54 1.75 11.61
CA PRO A 127 9.03 0.69 12.49
C PRO A 127 9.41 0.86 13.96
N THR A 128 10.41 1.70 14.26
CA THR A 128 10.83 2.00 15.64
C THR A 128 10.18 3.26 16.21
N GLY A 129 9.60 4.11 15.36
CA GLY A 129 8.99 5.38 15.74
C GLY A 129 9.99 6.45 16.21
N THR A 130 11.30 6.26 16.00
CA THR A 130 12.38 7.16 16.47
C THR A 130 12.88 8.11 15.39
N GLY A 131 12.57 7.83 14.14
CA GLY A 131 13.11 8.50 12.94
C GLY A 131 14.35 7.81 12.36
N GLY A 132 14.94 6.84 13.06
CA GLY A 132 16.17 6.16 12.64
C GLY A 132 15.99 4.73 12.11
N GLY A 133 14.78 4.17 12.20
CA GLY A 133 14.51 2.81 11.77
C GLY A 133 14.33 2.67 10.26
N SER A 134 14.55 1.45 9.77
CA SER A 134 14.37 1.07 8.35
C SER A 134 13.88 -0.37 8.24
N PRO A 135 13.42 -0.81 7.07
CA PRO A 135 12.93 -2.17 6.89
C PRO A 135 14.05 -3.23 6.80
N GLY A 136 15.31 -2.84 6.88
CA GLY A 136 16.47 -3.73 6.73
C GLY A 136 17.13 -3.65 5.35
N TYR A 137 16.57 -2.89 4.43
CA TYR A 137 17.11 -2.64 3.09
C TYR A 137 16.95 -1.16 2.69
N LYS A 138 17.69 -0.78 1.66
CA LYS A 138 17.67 0.55 1.06
C LYS A 138 17.69 0.43 -0.46
N TYR A 139 17.28 1.52 -1.14
CA TYR A 139 17.31 1.63 -2.60
C TYR A 139 17.47 3.09 -3.03
N ASP A 140 17.71 3.30 -4.32
CA ASP A 140 17.93 4.61 -4.91
C ASP A 140 16.61 5.36 -5.13
N GLY A 141 16.67 6.69 -5.17
CA GLY A 141 15.55 7.52 -5.54
C GLY A 141 15.13 7.32 -7.01
N GLU A 142 13.85 7.52 -7.28
CA GLU A 142 13.24 7.48 -8.61
C GLU A 142 12.64 8.87 -8.89
N PHE A 143 13.25 9.61 -9.80
CA PHE A 143 12.87 10.99 -10.07
C PHE A 143 12.27 11.12 -11.48
N ASP A 144 11.12 11.76 -11.58
CA ASP A 144 10.41 12.04 -12.81
C ASP A 144 9.99 13.50 -12.87
N ASP A 145 10.17 14.14 -14.02
CA ASP A 145 9.87 15.57 -14.19
C ASP A 145 8.37 15.90 -14.10
N GLY A 146 7.50 14.91 -14.27
CA GLY A 146 6.06 15.04 -14.11
C GLY A 146 5.56 14.92 -12.67
N ALA A 147 6.39 14.42 -11.74
CA ALA A 147 6.01 14.21 -10.34
C ALA A 147 6.73 15.20 -9.42
N LYS A 148 5.99 16.16 -8.88
CA LYS A 148 6.51 17.29 -8.12
C LYS A 148 5.82 17.46 -6.79
N HIS A 149 6.51 18.14 -5.85
CA HIS A 149 5.94 18.55 -4.56
C HIS A 149 5.19 19.87 -4.71
N ASP A 150 4.19 19.93 -5.60
CA ASP A 150 3.52 21.15 -6.06
C ASP A 150 2.25 21.50 -5.29
N LYS A 151 1.78 20.63 -4.41
CA LYS A 151 0.50 20.77 -3.68
C LYS A 151 0.52 20.05 -2.33
N PRO A 152 -0.48 20.28 -1.44
CA PRO A 152 -0.69 19.43 -0.27
C PRO A 152 -1.13 18.02 -0.69
N GLY A 153 -0.83 17.04 0.19
CA GLY A 153 -1.23 15.64 0.00
C GLY A 153 -0.31 14.83 -0.90
N ILE A 154 0.86 15.33 -1.26
CA ILE A 154 1.87 14.55 -1.99
C ILE A 154 2.50 13.52 -1.05
N LEU A 155 2.54 12.25 -1.50
CA LEU A 155 3.29 11.17 -0.87
C LEU A 155 4.70 11.14 -1.43
N SER A 156 5.69 11.28 -0.55
CA SER A 156 7.10 11.29 -0.94
C SER A 156 7.96 10.49 0.04
N MET A 157 9.09 9.95 -0.45
CA MET A 157 9.98 9.12 0.34
C MET A 157 10.94 9.97 1.17
N ALA A 158 11.00 9.68 2.47
CA ALA A 158 11.99 10.26 3.36
C ALA A 158 13.31 9.49 3.24
N ASN A 159 14.42 10.23 3.17
CA ASN A 159 15.77 9.67 3.07
C ASN A 159 16.79 10.50 3.84
N ALA A 160 18.00 9.96 3.97
CA ALA A 160 19.18 10.61 4.55
C ALA A 160 20.26 10.90 3.49
N GLY A 161 19.84 11.10 2.25
CA GLY A 161 20.68 11.32 1.07
C GLY A 161 20.51 10.20 0.02
N PRO A 162 21.19 10.29 -1.11
CA PRO A 162 21.06 9.33 -2.22
C PRO A 162 21.30 7.88 -1.77
N GLY A 163 20.48 6.95 -2.30
CA GLY A 163 20.61 5.51 -2.02
C GLY A 163 20.16 5.09 -0.62
N THR A 164 19.37 5.93 0.08
CA THR A 164 18.95 5.63 1.47
C THR A 164 17.43 5.54 1.62
N ASP A 165 16.68 5.51 0.53
CA ASP A 165 15.24 5.31 0.53
C ASP A 165 14.90 3.92 1.13
N GLY A 166 13.82 3.85 1.89
CA GLY A 166 13.46 2.61 2.60
C GLY A 166 11.96 2.48 2.83
N SER A 167 11.52 2.64 4.08
CA SER A 167 10.09 2.57 4.44
C SER A 167 9.52 3.87 4.94
N GLN A 168 10.37 4.85 5.28
CA GLN A 168 9.90 6.13 5.82
C GLN A 168 9.40 7.03 4.69
N PHE A 169 8.24 7.60 4.89
CA PHE A 169 7.56 8.47 3.94
C PHE A 169 7.04 9.73 4.63
N PHE A 170 6.67 10.72 3.84
CA PHE A 170 5.97 11.89 4.34
C PHE A 170 4.81 12.29 3.43
N LEU A 171 3.83 12.96 4.03
CA LEU A 171 2.68 13.57 3.37
C LEU A 171 2.77 15.08 3.53
N THR A 172 2.72 15.83 2.44
CA THR A 172 2.89 17.29 2.46
C THR A 172 1.63 18.02 2.91
N TYR A 173 1.78 19.09 3.69
CA TYR A 173 0.69 20.02 4.06
C TYR A 173 0.53 21.16 3.04
N ARG A 174 1.55 21.44 2.25
CA ARG A 174 1.58 22.45 1.20
C ARG A 174 2.56 22.07 0.09
N ALA A 175 2.65 22.87 -0.95
CA ALA A 175 3.73 22.73 -1.92
C ALA A 175 5.11 22.91 -1.26
N THR A 176 6.04 22.01 -1.59
CA THR A 176 7.42 22.01 -1.08
C THR A 176 8.43 21.78 -2.21
N PRO A 177 8.47 22.66 -3.24
CA PRO A 177 9.25 22.44 -4.47
C PRO A 177 10.76 22.34 -4.23
N HIS A 178 11.27 22.80 -3.09
CA HIS A 178 12.66 22.65 -2.70
C HIS A 178 13.06 21.19 -2.41
N LEU A 179 12.10 20.25 -2.35
CA LEU A 179 12.33 18.81 -2.20
C LEU A 179 12.36 18.05 -3.54
N ASP A 180 12.03 18.72 -4.65
CA ASP A 180 12.07 18.12 -5.98
C ASP A 180 13.48 17.62 -6.32
N ASN A 181 13.56 16.41 -6.91
CA ASN A 181 14.81 15.72 -7.23
C ASN A 181 15.73 15.39 -6.03
N LEU A 182 15.23 15.55 -4.80
CA LEU A 182 15.89 15.14 -3.56
C LEU A 182 15.12 14.01 -2.86
N HIS A 183 13.79 14.04 -3.00
CA HIS A 183 12.87 13.05 -2.46
C HIS A 183 11.96 12.53 -3.56
N THR A 184 11.75 11.22 -3.62
CA THR A 184 10.91 10.59 -4.65
C THR A 184 9.44 10.80 -4.36
N VAL A 185 8.73 11.46 -5.25
CA VAL A 185 7.26 11.49 -5.26
C VAL A 185 6.75 10.18 -5.86
N PHE A 186 5.89 9.46 -5.16
CA PHE A 186 5.37 8.17 -5.63
C PHE A 186 3.87 7.97 -5.38
N GLY A 187 3.16 9.02 -5.01
CA GLY A 187 1.70 9.02 -4.86
C GLY A 187 1.14 10.36 -4.43
N GLU A 188 -0.19 10.42 -4.37
CA GLU A 188 -0.93 11.58 -3.88
C GLU A 188 -2.22 11.18 -3.17
N ILE A 189 -2.63 11.95 -2.17
CA ILE A 189 -3.90 11.75 -1.46
C ILE A 189 -5.06 12.09 -2.41
N VAL A 190 -5.95 11.10 -2.59
CA VAL A 190 -7.18 11.27 -3.38
C VAL A 190 -8.43 11.36 -2.50
N ALA A 191 -8.34 10.92 -1.24
CA ALA A 191 -9.38 11.12 -0.22
C ALA A 191 -8.75 11.14 1.19
N GLY A 192 -9.34 11.87 2.13
CA GLY A 192 -8.85 11.97 3.51
C GLY A 192 -7.82 13.10 3.73
N LEU A 193 -7.79 14.12 2.87
CA LEU A 193 -6.95 15.30 3.10
C LEU A 193 -7.34 16.03 4.40
N GLU A 194 -8.60 15.98 4.78
CA GLU A 194 -9.10 16.48 6.08
C GLU A 194 -8.53 15.70 7.27
N THR A 195 -8.31 14.40 7.14
CA THR A 195 -7.63 13.57 8.15
C THR A 195 -6.18 14.01 8.32
N LEU A 196 -5.47 14.26 7.20
CA LEU A 196 -4.12 14.78 7.25
C LEU A 196 -4.06 16.16 7.95
N LYS A 197 -5.00 17.06 7.64
CA LYS A 197 -5.13 18.37 8.31
C LYS A 197 -5.49 18.25 9.79
N GLU A 198 -6.27 17.25 10.17
CA GLU A 198 -6.54 16.98 11.59
C GLU A 198 -5.25 16.58 12.32
N MET A 199 -4.41 15.72 11.71
CA MET A 199 -3.13 15.30 12.28
C MET A 199 -2.16 16.47 12.47
N GLU A 200 -2.21 17.48 11.60
CA GLU A 200 -1.37 18.68 11.66
C GLU A 200 -1.48 19.41 13.00
N LYS A 201 -2.67 19.43 13.61
CA LYS A 201 -2.95 20.10 14.89
C LYS A 201 -2.15 19.54 16.06
N TYR A 202 -1.67 18.31 15.95
CA TYR A 202 -0.90 17.62 16.98
C TYR A 202 0.61 17.72 16.76
N GLY A 203 1.04 18.38 15.68
CA GLY A 203 2.44 18.61 15.36
C GLY A 203 3.06 19.79 16.10
N SER A 204 4.35 20.00 15.94
CA SER A 204 5.08 21.14 16.48
C SER A 204 6.19 21.60 15.55
N SER A 205 6.50 22.89 15.57
CA SER A 205 7.63 23.48 14.82
C SER A 205 8.69 23.99 15.81
N PRO A 206 9.97 23.80 15.53
CA PRO A 206 10.56 23.12 14.37
C PRO A 206 10.78 21.62 14.59
N SER A 207 10.58 21.09 15.80
CA SER A 207 10.98 19.73 16.17
C SER A 207 10.15 18.63 15.47
N GLY A 208 8.90 18.92 15.14
CA GLY A 208 7.95 17.93 14.62
C GLY A 208 7.44 16.95 15.67
N ARG A 209 7.77 17.16 16.96
CA ARG A 209 7.27 16.29 18.03
C ARG A 209 5.75 16.38 18.11
N THR A 210 5.08 15.24 18.20
CA THR A 210 3.62 15.18 18.30
C THR A 210 3.16 15.24 19.76
N SER A 211 2.08 15.98 20.02
CA SER A 211 1.46 16.09 21.34
C SER A 211 0.63 14.87 21.72
N GLU A 212 0.23 14.06 20.72
CA GLU A 212 -0.46 12.78 20.87
C GLU A 212 0.15 11.74 19.95
N LYS A 213 -0.11 10.46 20.25
CA LYS A 213 0.25 9.36 19.34
C LYS A 213 -0.61 9.45 18.07
N LEU A 214 0.04 9.63 16.93
CA LEU A 214 -0.58 9.55 15.61
C LEU A 214 -0.14 8.22 14.98
N GLU A 215 -1.09 7.32 14.72
CA GLU A 215 -0.78 5.92 14.41
C GLU A 215 -1.56 5.42 13.20
N ILE A 216 -0.90 4.62 12.37
CA ILE A 216 -1.53 3.80 11.35
C ILE A 216 -2.07 2.55 12.05
N LEU A 217 -3.38 2.44 12.20
CA LEU A 217 -4.03 1.26 12.78
C LEU A 217 -3.95 0.07 11.82
N LYS A 218 -4.18 0.35 10.53
CA LYS A 218 -4.14 -0.63 9.46
C LYS A 218 -3.73 0.02 8.15
N ALA A 219 -2.88 -0.67 7.39
CA ALA A 219 -2.57 -0.32 6.01
C ALA A 219 -3.03 -1.43 5.06
N THR A 220 -3.64 -1.07 3.93
CA THR A 220 -4.08 -2.02 2.91
C THR A 220 -3.82 -1.51 1.50
N ILE A 221 -3.77 -2.42 0.54
CA ILE A 221 -3.66 -2.10 -0.89
C ILE A 221 -5.00 -2.43 -1.54
N ARG A 222 -5.58 -1.44 -2.22
CA ARG A 222 -6.75 -1.60 -3.07
C ARG A 222 -6.34 -1.37 -4.51
N VAL A 223 -6.83 -2.23 -5.42
CA VAL A 223 -6.54 -2.11 -6.84
C VAL A 223 -7.86 -2.01 -7.60
N GLU A 224 -7.90 -1.11 -8.54
CA GLU A 224 -9.03 -0.89 -9.44
C GLU A 224 -8.54 -0.93 -10.89
N GLU A 225 -9.38 -1.40 -11.79
CA GLU A 225 -9.15 -1.24 -13.23
C GLU A 225 -9.59 0.16 -13.65
N LYS A 226 -8.80 0.80 -14.52
CA LYS A 226 -9.23 2.04 -15.19
C LYS A 226 -10.51 1.74 -15.97
N LYS A 227 -11.51 2.55 -15.75
CA LYS A 227 -12.71 2.53 -16.61
C LYS A 227 -12.38 3.31 -17.87
N ASP A 228 -12.61 2.67 -19.01
CA ASP A 228 -12.55 3.32 -20.33
C ASP A 228 -13.55 4.50 -20.42
#